data_835d7f29e83c12a0f9eeb99226bc1147
#
_entry.id   835d7f29e83c12a0f9eeb99226bc1147
#
_cell.length_a   1.000
_cell.length_b   1.000
_cell.length_c   1.000
_cell.angle_alpha   90.00
_cell.angle_beta   90.00
_cell.angle_gamma   90.00
#
_symmetry.space_group_name_H-M   'P 1'
#
loop_
_entity.id
_entity.type
_entity.pdbx_description
1 polymer ?
#
loop_
_entity_poly.entity_id
_entity_poly.type
_entity_poly.pdbx_seq_one_letter_code
_entity_poly.pdbx_strand_id
1 'polypeptide(L)'
;MKKKNLLAISSGANINFQKLGFIVERSEIGENREKILSIKIPEIAGSFLKLAKMFANNQITEFNYRKSNSKDAFVLVGVRTKNEKSFIALKQKLKKSGFSFTDFTKNEISNDHLRHMVGGRNNEQLGSNERIFRGEFPEKPGALLSFLENFGSKRHISLFHYRNLGSAFAKILIGIEDQEKDKSLLIKHLDKSGTSFNEETSNKAYKDFLK
;
A
#
# COMPACT_ATOMS: atom_id res chain seq x y z
N MET A 1 8.10 27.91 37.87
CA MET A 1 6.77 27.49 38.38
C MET A 1 6.97 26.58 39.57
N LYS A 2 6.44 26.89 40.74
CA LYS A 2 6.49 26.04 41.93
C LYS A 2 5.69 24.73 41.64
N LYS A 3 6.17 23.59 42.12
CA LYS A 3 5.54 22.27 41.99
C LYS A 3 4.05 22.36 42.38
N LYS A 4 3.17 22.30 41.40
CA LYS A 4 1.71 22.18 41.59
C LYS A 4 1.31 20.85 40.99
N ASN A 5 0.52 20.06 41.71
CA ASN A 5 -0.15 18.90 41.16
C ASN A 5 -1.32 19.40 40.32
N LEU A 6 -1.31 19.09 39.02
CA LEU A 6 -2.37 19.46 38.09
C LEU A 6 -3.14 18.20 37.74
N LEU A 7 -4.46 18.23 37.90
CA LEU A 7 -5.37 17.18 37.46
C LEU A 7 -6.21 17.74 36.31
N ALA A 8 -6.16 17.11 35.15
CA ALA A 8 -7.04 17.42 34.04
C ALA A 8 -8.05 16.28 33.87
N ILE A 9 -9.33 16.59 33.98
CA ILE A 9 -10.41 15.64 33.72
C ILE A 9 -10.81 15.84 32.25
N SER A 10 -10.48 14.87 31.39
CA SER A 10 -10.98 14.83 30.04
C SER A 10 -12.36 14.15 30.05
N SER A 11 -13.41 14.96 30.15
CA SER A 11 -14.78 14.48 30.03
C SER A 11 -15.33 14.90 28.68
N GLY A 12 -15.82 13.96 27.86
CA GLY A 12 -16.54 14.42 26.71
C GLY A 12 -16.75 13.43 25.58
N ALA A 13 -18.02 13.15 25.34
CA ALA A 13 -18.53 12.47 24.15
C ALA A 13 -18.52 13.36 22.88
N ASN A 14 -17.98 14.56 22.90
CA ASN A 14 -18.03 15.53 21.80
C ASN A 14 -16.81 15.42 20.86
N ILE A 15 -16.33 14.19 20.64
CA ILE A 15 -15.27 13.95 19.68
C ILE A 15 -15.90 13.71 18.31
N ASN A 16 -15.62 14.61 17.37
CA ASN A 16 -15.89 14.36 15.95
C ASN A 16 -15.08 13.13 15.51
N PHE A 17 -15.76 12.10 14.98
CA PHE A 17 -15.13 10.85 14.54
C PHE A 17 -14.01 11.07 13.50
N GLN A 18 -14.11 12.11 12.66
CA GLN A 18 -13.03 12.49 11.74
C GLN A 18 -11.76 12.93 12.50
N LYS A 19 -11.91 13.65 13.61
CA LYS A 19 -10.78 14.03 14.47
C LYS A 19 -10.16 12.82 15.17
N LEU A 20 -10.94 11.81 15.51
CA LEU A 20 -10.41 10.56 16.06
C LEU A 20 -9.48 9.86 15.08
N GLY A 21 -9.88 9.72 13.82
CA GLY A 21 -9.01 9.16 12.77
C GLY A 21 -7.69 9.90 12.66
N PHE A 22 -7.73 11.23 12.62
CA PHE A 22 -6.54 12.09 12.61
C PHE A 22 -5.66 11.92 13.86
N ILE A 23 -6.26 11.86 15.05
CA ILE A 23 -5.52 11.65 16.30
C ILE A 23 -4.84 10.29 16.32
N VAL A 24 -5.51 9.22 15.88
CA VAL A 24 -4.94 7.88 15.79
C VAL A 24 -3.75 7.87 14.83
N GLU A 25 -3.90 8.44 13.64
CA GLU A 25 -2.82 8.51 12.64
C GLU A 25 -1.61 9.29 13.19
N ARG A 26 -1.84 10.45 13.82
CA ARG A 26 -0.78 11.24 14.47
C ARG A 26 -0.14 10.53 15.66
N SER A 27 -0.89 9.77 16.42
CA SER A 27 -0.37 8.96 17.53
C SER A 27 0.57 7.85 17.04
N GLU A 28 0.18 7.13 15.97
CA GLU A 28 1.00 6.07 15.37
C GLU A 28 2.34 6.61 14.85
N ILE A 29 2.31 7.80 14.21
CA ILE A 29 3.52 8.50 13.75
C ILE A 29 4.35 8.98 14.96
N GLY A 30 3.70 9.60 15.95
CA GLY A 30 4.35 10.15 17.14
C GLY A 30 5.03 9.09 18.01
N GLU A 31 4.41 7.90 18.11
CA GLU A 31 4.99 6.76 18.84
C GLU A 31 6.00 5.97 18.01
N ASN A 32 6.30 6.41 16.78
CA ASN A 32 7.22 5.76 15.85
C ASN A 32 6.88 4.28 15.56
N ARG A 33 5.61 3.89 15.69
CA ARG A 33 5.15 2.52 15.39
C ARG A 33 4.99 2.29 13.90
N GLU A 34 4.58 3.30 13.16
CA GLU A 34 4.47 3.27 11.72
C GLU A 34 5.70 3.88 11.05
N LYS A 35 6.18 3.23 10.02
CA LYS A 35 7.33 3.64 9.21
C LYS A 35 6.93 3.72 7.74
N ILE A 36 7.39 4.76 7.05
CA ILE A 36 7.13 4.98 5.63
C ILE A 36 8.44 4.86 4.86
N LEU A 37 8.45 3.97 3.88
CA LEU A 37 9.60 3.74 3.01
C LEU A 37 9.21 3.97 1.55
N SER A 38 10.04 4.68 0.81
CA SER A 38 10.04 4.66 -0.65
C SER A 38 11.06 3.64 -1.11
N ILE A 39 10.63 2.59 -1.81
CA ILE A 39 11.50 1.48 -2.20
C ILE A 39 11.56 1.41 -3.71
N LYS A 40 12.79 1.40 -4.24
CA LYS A 40 13.05 1.27 -5.67
C LYS A 40 13.01 -0.20 -6.07
N ILE A 41 12.25 -0.52 -7.12
CA ILE A 41 12.19 -1.86 -7.72
C ILE A 41 12.40 -1.77 -9.24
N PRO A 42 12.96 -2.79 -9.88
CA PRO A 42 12.98 -2.86 -11.34
C PRO A 42 11.56 -3.05 -11.88
N GLU A 43 11.24 -2.42 -13.02
CA GLU A 43 9.93 -2.45 -13.67
C GLU A 43 9.74 -3.74 -14.50
N ILE A 44 9.87 -4.89 -13.84
CA ILE A 44 9.70 -6.21 -14.45
C ILE A 44 8.73 -7.09 -13.66
N ALA A 45 8.07 -8.02 -14.34
CA ALA A 45 7.16 -8.96 -13.70
C ALA A 45 7.82 -9.71 -12.54
N GLY A 46 7.12 -9.87 -11.43
CA GLY A 46 7.61 -10.53 -10.22
C GLY A 46 8.36 -9.65 -9.23
N SER A 47 8.81 -8.43 -9.60
CA SER A 47 9.50 -7.51 -8.68
C SER A 47 8.63 -7.13 -7.49
N PHE A 48 7.34 -6.94 -7.73
CA PHE A 48 6.35 -6.63 -6.72
C PHE A 48 6.22 -7.76 -5.68
N LEU A 49 6.11 -9.00 -6.15
CA LEU A 49 6.07 -10.18 -5.27
C LEU A 49 7.36 -10.34 -4.47
N LYS A 50 8.53 -10.12 -5.12
CA LYS A 50 9.84 -10.17 -4.45
C LYS A 50 9.91 -9.14 -3.32
N LEU A 51 9.41 -7.92 -3.55
CA LEU A 51 9.35 -6.88 -2.51
C LEU A 51 8.39 -7.27 -1.39
N ALA A 52 7.18 -7.75 -1.68
CA ALA A 52 6.19 -8.12 -0.67
C ALA A 52 6.69 -9.22 0.29
N LYS A 53 7.52 -10.14 -0.19
CA LYS A 53 8.17 -11.17 0.65
C LYS A 53 9.06 -10.60 1.76
N MET A 54 9.60 -9.38 1.58
CA MET A 54 10.39 -8.72 2.61
C MET A 54 9.54 -8.37 3.84
N PHE A 55 8.25 -8.14 3.64
CA PHE A 55 7.29 -7.68 4.65
C PHE A 55 6.36 -8.78 5.17
N ALA A 56 6.59 -10.06 4.85
CA ALA A 56 5.69 -11.18 5.17
C ALA A 56 5.24 -11.25 6.64
N ASN A 57 6.12 -10.87 7.57
CA ASN A 57 5.88 -10.90 9.01
C ASN A 57 5.50 -9.53 9.59
N ASN A 58 5.28 -8.53 8.76
CA ASN A 58 4.95 -7.18 9.16
C ASN A 58 3.50 -6.86 8.78
N GLN A 59 2.85 -6.01 9.56
CA GLN A 59 1.59 -5.43 9.18
C GLN A 59 1.88 -4.27 8.23
N ILE A 60 1.47 -4.42 6.97
CA ILE A 60 1.55 -3.36 5.97
C ILE A 60 0.34 -2.46 6.16
N THR A 61 0.56 -1.16 6.28
CA THR A 61 -0.49 -0.16 6.41
C THR A 61 -0.82 0.49 5.07
N GLU A 62 0.16 0.53 4.18
CA GLU A 62 0.03 1.14 2.87
C GLU A 62 1.00 0.49 1.89
N PHE A 63 0.58 0.32 0.64
CA PHE A 63 1.42 -0.20 -0.42
C PHE A 63 0.96 0.39 -1.75
N ASN A 64 1.60 1.47 -2.18
CA ASN A 64 1.16 2.25 -3.33
C ASN A 64 2.20 2.23 -4.43
N TYR A 65 1.74 1.94 -5.64
CA TYR A 65 2.57 1.86 -6.82
C TYR A 65 1.79 2.24 -8.06
N ARG A 66 2.46 2.92 -8.96
CA ARG A 66 1.99 3.16 -10.34
C ARG A 66 3.15 2.94 -11.29
N LYS A 67 2.92 2.19 -12.36
CA LYS A 67 3.89 1.98 -13.42
C LYS A 67 4.28 3.31 -14.06
N SER A 68 5.56 3.50 -14.29
CA SER A 68 6.12 4.64 -15.02
C SER A 68 6.88 4.15 -16.25
N ASN A 69 7.27 5.08 -17.13
CA ASN A 69 8.07 4.75 -18.33
C ASN A 69 9.55 4.49 -18.02
N SER A 70 9.94 4.46 -16.77
CA SER A 70 11.32 4.26 -16.36
C SER A 70 11.66 2.76 -16.23
N LYS A 71 12.95 2.42 -16.27
CA LYS A 71 13.42 1.06 -15.97
C LYS A 71 13.15 0.64 -14.54
N ASP A 72 12.94 1.61 -13.66
CA ASP A 72 12.75 1.44 -12.23
C ASP A 72 11.47 2.14 -11.79
N ALA A 73 10.81 1.56 -10.82
CA ALA A 73 9.64 2.14 -10.16
C ALA A 73 9.89 2.36 -8.67
N PHE A 74 9.08 3.24 -8.08
CA PHE A 74 9.07 3.49 -6.65
C PHE A 74 7.77 2.98 -6.04
N VAL A 75 7.89 2.19 -4.98
CA VAL A 75 6.77 1.71 -4.18
C VAL A 75 6.79 2.43 -2.85
N LEU A 76 5.71 3.11 -2.52
CA LEU A 76 5.51 3.68 -1.19
C LEU A 76 4.96 2.60 -0.27
N VAL A 77 5.69 2.28 0.79
CA VAL A 77 5.32 1.22 1.73
C VAL A 77 5.19 1.81 3.13
N GLY A 78 3.99 1.74 3.68
CA GLY A 78 3.72 1.95 5.10
C GLY A 78 3.77 0.62 5.85
N VAL A 79 4.49 0.57 6.95
CA VAL A 79 4.65 -0.66 7.72
C VAL A 79 4.69 -0.40 9.22
N ARG A 80 3.95 -1.20 10.00
CA ARG A 80 4.05 -1.19 11.46
C ARG A 80 5.19 -2.07 11.92
N THR A 81 6.00 -1.52 12.82
CA THR A 81 7.12 -2.22 13.45
C THR A 81 6.95 -2.21 14.98
N LYS A 82 7.35 -3.28 15.63
CA LYS A 82 7.20 -3.41 17.09
C LYS A 82 8.04 -2.36 17.85
N ASN A 83 9.20 -2.04 17.32
CA ASN A 83 10.17 -1.09 17.90
C ASN A 83 11.24 -0.72 16.88
N GLU A 84 12.12 0.19 17.24
CA GLU A 84 13.19 0.68 16.36
C GLU A 84 14.18 -0.42 15.96
N LYS A 85 14.47 -1.38 16.84
CA LYS A 85 15.35 -2.54 16.52
C LYS A 85 14.77 -3.38 15.39
N SER A 86 13.45 -3.61 15.41
CA SER A 86 12.73 -4.35 14.34
C SER A 86 12.79 -3.60 13.02
N PHE A 87 12.73 -2.27 13.05
CA PHE A 87 12.84 -1.43 11.86
C PHE A 87 14.26 -1.45 11.27
N ILE A 88 15.28 -1.38 12.13
CA ILE A 88 16.67 -1.49 11.69
C ILE A 88 16.91 -2.87 11.04
N ALA A 89 16.41 -3.94 11.63
CA ALA A 89 16.51 -5.29 11.06
C ALA A 89 15.82 -5.39 9.69
N LEU A 90 14.64 -4.78 9.52
CA LEU A 90 13.94 -4.69 8.24
C LEU A 90 14.76 -3.95 7.18
N LYS A 91 15.34 -2.77 7.53
CA LYS A 91 16.23 -2.02 6.64
C LYS A 91 17.46 -2.83 6.22
N GLN A 92 18.06 -3.58 7.13
CA GLN A 92 19.19 -4.46 6.82
C GLN A 92 18.77 -5.61 5.87
N LYS A 93 17.60 -6.21 6.10
CA LYS A 93 17.04 -7.26 5.25
C LYS A 93 16.81 -6.75 3.83
N LEU A 94 16.22 -5.56 3.68
CA LEU A 94 16.01 -4.91 2.38
C LEU A 94 17.34 -4.69 1.65
N LYS A 95 18.34 -4.12 2.31
CA LYS A 95 19.69 -3.90 1.74
C LYS A 95 20.34 -5.20 1.29
N LYS A 96 20.34 -6.24 2.14
CA LYS A 96 20.90 -7.56 1.82
C LYS A 96 20.21 -8.22 0.62
N SER A 97 18.92 -7.93 0.40
CA SER A 97 18.16 -8.42 -0.74
C SER A 97 18.28 -7.56 -2.00
N GLY A 98 19.16 -6.55 -1.98
CA GLY A 98 19.45 -5.68 -3.12
C GLY A 98 18.46 -4.54 -3.36
N PHE A 99 17.58 -4.25 -2.39
CA PHE A 99 16.65 -3.13 -2.52
C PHE A 99 17.30 -1.81 -2.07
N SER A 100 17.17 -0.79 -2.92
CA SER A 100 17.43 0.61 -2.55
C SER A 100 16.16 1.23 -1.99
N PHE A 101 16.27 1.98 -0.91
CA PHE A 101 15.12 2.63 -0.29
C PHE A 101 15.51 3.95 0.37
N THR A 102 14.52 4.83 0.52
CA THR A 102 14.59 6.07 1.30
C THR A 102 13.58 6.00 2.43
N ASP A 103 14.00 6.40 3.62
CA ASP A 103 13.13 6.47 4.79
C ASP A 103 12.38 7.81 4.80
N PHE A 104 11.07 7.75 4.59
CA PHE A 104 10.16 8.89 4.54
C PHE A 104 9.32 9.05 5.81
N THR A 105 9.63 8.31 6.88
CA THR A 105 8.85 8.33 8.14
C THR A 105 8.66 9.75 8.70
N LYS A 106 9.66 10.62 8.53
CA LYS A 106 9.62 12.03 8.99
C LYS A 106 9.42 13.03 7.86
N ASN A 107 9.08 12.59 6.66
CA ASN A 107 8.85 13.47 5.52
C ASN A 107 7.40 13.93 5.50
N GLU A 108 7.17 15.24 5.67
CA GLU A 108 5.82 15.83 5.74
C GLU A 108 5.04 15.65 4.44
N ILE A 109 5.66 15.86 3.28
CA ILE A 109 5.00 15.65 1.98
C ILE A 109 4.53 14.20 1.84
N SER A 110 5.36 13.24 2.27
CA SER A 110 4.99 11.84 2.25
C SER A 110 3.80 11.55 3.17
N ASN A 111 3.84 12.06 4.39
CA ASN A 111 2.83 11.80 5.39
C ASN A 111 1.49 12.47 5.10
N ASP A 112 1.51 13.70 4.60
CA ASP A 112 0.30 14.50 4.45
C ASP A 112 -0.32 14.37 3.04
N HIS A 113 0.47 14.02 2.02
CA HIS A 113 0.02 14.05 0.63
C HIS A 113 0.23 12.73 -0.14
N LEU A 114 1.43 12.13 -0.12
CA LEU A 114 1.69 10.95 -0.96
C LEU A 114 0.91 9.71 -0.52
N ARG A 115 0.65 9.56 0.77
CA ARG A 115 -0.09 8.42 1.34
C ARG A 115 -1.52 8.27 0.81
N HIS A 116 -2.09 9.36 0.33
CA HIS A 116 -3.48 9.37 -0.13
C HIS A 116 -3.61 9.33 -1.65
N MET A 117 -2.49 9.28 -2.35
CA MET A 117 -2.46 9.28 -3.81
C MET A 117 -2.46 7.86 -4.36
N VAL A 118 -3.35 7.61 -5.31
CA VAL A 118 -3.41 6.34 -6.07
C VAL A 118 -2.27 6.25 -7.11
N GLY A 119 -1.41 7.24 -7.20
CA GLY A 119 -0.43 7.41 -8.26
C GLY A 119 -0.97 8.30 -9.38
N GLY A 120 -0.20 8.59 -10.38
CA GLY A 120 -0.59 9.46 -11.49
C GLY A 120 -1.38 8.73 -12.58
N ARG A 121 -1.60 9.42 -13.70
CA ARG A 121 -2.16 8.83 -14.90
C ARG A 121 -1.20 7.80 -15.49
N ASN A 122 -1.77 6.79 -16.13
CA ASN A 122 -0.98 5.90 -16.96
C ASN A 122 -0.45 6.68 -18.17
N ASN A 123 0.75 6.37 -18.61
CA ASN A 123 1.22 6.93 -19.88
C ASN A 123 0.50 6.23 -21.02
N GLU A 124 -0.15 7.01 -21.91
CA GLU A 124 -0.94 6.50 -23.04
C GLU A 124 -0.16 5.53 -23.94
N GLN A 125 1.16 5.65 -24.00
CA GLN A 125 2.02 4.76 -24.77
C GLN A 125 2.18 3.36 -24.17
N LEU A 126 1.84 3.15 -22.88
CA LEU A 126 1.99 1.88 -22.18
C LEU A 126 0.68 1.14 -21.92
N GLY A 127 -0.47 1.77 -22.10
CA GLY A 127 -1.69 1.34 -21.45
C GLY A 127 -2.89 1.03 -22.33
N SER A 128 -2.75 0.58 -23.59
CA SER A 128 -3.94 0.18 -24.38
C SER A 128 -4.68 -1.02 -23.78
N ASN A 129 -4.04 -1.82 -22.93
CA ASN A 129 -4.56 -3.09 -22.39
C ASN A 129 -4.63 -3.14 -20.85
N GLU A 130 -4.58 -2.01 -20.17
CA GLU A 130 -4.72 -1.98 -18.71
C GLU A 130 -6.16 -2.26 -18.30
N ARG A 131 -6.33 -3.22 -17.38
CA ARG A 131 -7.60 -3.53 -16.72
C ARG A 131 -7.50 -3.22 -15.25
N ILE A 132 -8.54 -2.60 -14.71
CA ILE A 132 -8.59 -2.18 -13.29
C ILE A 132 -9.60 -3.01 -12.54
N PHE A 133 -9.20 -3.49 -11.37
CA PHE A 133 -10.02 -4.28 -10.47
C PHE A 133 -10.00 -3.67 -9.07
N ARG A 134 -11.17 -3.63 -8.46
CA ARG A 134 -11.37 -3.22 -7.07
C ARG A 134 -11.79 -4.43 -6.25
N GLY A 135 -11.17 -4.58 -5.07
CA GLY A 135 -11.48 -5.67 -4.15
C GLY A 135 -11.21 -5.31 -2.71
N GLU A 136 -11.48 -6.26 -1.84
CA GLU A 136 -11.23 -6.17 -0.40
C GLU A 136 -10.63 -7.48 0.08
N PHE A 137 -9.68 -7.46 0.99
CA PHE A 137 -9.18 -8.66 1.64
C PHE A 137 -8.97 -8.47 3.14
N PRO A 138 -9.03 -9.57 3.92
CA PRO A 138 -8.88 -9.50 5.36
C PRO A 138 -7.57 -8.85 5.76
N GLU A 139 -7.65 -7.92 6.72
CA GLU A 139 -6.51 -7.20 7.23
C GLU A 139 -5.76 -8.04 8.26
N LYS A 140 -4.77 -8.81 7.80
CA LYS A 140 -3.89 -9.61 8.64
C LYS A 140 -2.46 -9.63 8.08
N PRO A 141 -1.44 -9.80 8.93
CA PRO A 141 -0.07 -10.00 8.45
C PRO A 141 0.01 -11.11 7.40
N GLY A 142 0.72 -10.84 6.30
CA GLY A 142 0.88 -11.79 5.19
C GLY A 142 -0.27 -11.83 4.17
N ALA A 143 -1.41 -11.14 4.39
CA ALA A 143 -2.53 -11.17 3.44
C ALA A 143 -2.14 -10.66 2.06
N LEU A 144 -1.42 -9.53 1.99
CA LEU A 144 -0.89 -9.00 0.74
C LEU A 144 0.05 -10.00 0.05
N LEU A 145 0.95 -10.64 0.80
CA LEU A 145 1.87 -11.64 0.23
C LEU A 145 1.10 -12.82 -0.34
N SER A 146 0.15 -13.39 0.42
CA SER A 146 -0.69 -14.50 -0.03
C SER A 146 -1.46 -14.15 -1.29
N PHE A 147 -2.02 -12.95 -1.38
CA PHE A 147 -2.68 -12.45 -2.58
C PHE A 147 -1.72 -12.44 -3.79
N LEU A 148 -0.55 -11.85 -3.64
CA LEU A 148 0.43 -11.72 -4.72
C LEU A 148 1.02 -13.08 -5.15
N GLU A 149 1.17 -14.04 -4.24
CA GLU A 149 1.59 -15.41 -4.56
C GLU A 149 0.52 -16.13 -5.40
N ASN A 150 -0.76 -16.01 -5.03
CA ASN A 150 -1.87 -16.57 -5.80
C ASN A 150 -2.06 -15.87 -7.16
N PHE A 151 -1.80 -14.55 -7.19
CA PHE A 151 -1.87 -13.78 -8.44
C PHE A 151 -0.80 -14.19 -9.45
N GLY A 152 0.39 -14.60 -8.98
CA GLY A 152 1.49 -15.13 -9.77
C GLY A 152 2.50 -14.10 -10.25
N SER A 153 3.73 -14.56 -10.44
CA SER A 153 4.88 -13.70 -10.77
C SER A 153 4.99 -13.28 -12.24
N LYS A 154 4.17 -13.85 -13.12
CA LYS A 154 4.25 -13.61 -14.58
C LYS A 154 3.44 -12.41 -15.06
N ARG A 155 2.54 -11.88 -14.24
CA ARG A 155 1.68 -10.77 -14.61
C ARG A 155 2.33 -9.43 -14.30
N HIS A 156 2.12 -8.47 -15.19
CA HIS A 156 2.54 -7.09 -14.96
C HIS A 156 1.44 -6.33 -14.22
N ILE A 157 1.76 -5.90 -13.01
CA ILE A 157 0.93 -4.97 -12.24
C ILE A 157 1.31 -3.57 -12.70
N SER A 158 0.35 -2.80 -13.16
CA SER A 158 0.53 -1.41 -13.63
C SER A 158 0.12 -0.38 -12.58
N LEU A 159 -0.80 -0.76 -11.68
CA LEU A 159 -1.27 0.03 -10.57
C LEU A 159 -1.51 -0.89 -9.38
N PHE A 160 -1.09 -0.45 -8.20
CA PHE A 160 -1.43 -1.12 -6.97
C PHE A 160 -1.64 -0.08 -5.88
N HIS A 161 -2.84 0.02 -5.37
CA HIS A 161 -3.17 0.88 -4.25
C HIS A 161 -3.84 0.05 -3.17
N TYR A 162 -3.14 -0.11 -2.07
CA TYR A 162 -3.60 -0.80 -0.88
C TYR A 162 -3.48 0.13 0.32
N ARG A 163 -4.56 0.26 1.06
CA ARG A 163 -4.60 1.04 2.29
C ARG A 163 -5.37 0.31 3.37
N ASN A 164 -4.71 0.19 4.51
CA ASN A 164 -5.30 -0.27 5.75
C ASN A 164 -5.84 0.93 6.53
N LEU A 165 -7.15 1.00 6.66
CA LEU A 165 -7.84 2.07 7.39
C LEU A 165 -8.21 1.67 8.82
N GLY A 166 -7.67 0.55 9.35
CA GLY A 166 -8.02 0.03 10.68
C GLY A 166 -9.36 -0.69 10.70
N SER A 167 -9.92 -1.04 9.53
CA SER A 167 -11.10 -1.91 9.43
C SER A 167 -10.69 -3.38 9.36
N ALA A 168 -11.63 -4.31 9.53
CA ALA A 168 -11.36 -5.74 9.39
C ALA A 168 -10.95 -6.14 7.97
N PHE A 169 -11.22 -5.29 6.98
CA PHE A 169 -10.90 -5.49 5.57
C PHE A 169 -10.17 -4.26 5.01
N ALA A 170 -9.11 -4.50 4.29
CA ALA A 170 -8.39 -3.49 3.54
C ALA A 170 -8.92 -3.41 2.10
N LYS A 171 -9.04 -2.19 1.58
CA LYS A 171 -9.45 -1.94 0.19
C LYS A 171 -8.23 -1.96 -0.73
N ILE A 172 -8.42 -2.56 -1.90
CA ILE A 172 -7.40 -2.63 -2.92
C ILE A 172 -7.93 -2.17 -4.27
N LEU A 173 -7.11 -1.41 -4.98
CA LEU A 173 -7.28 -1.15 -6.40
C LEU A 173 -6.03 -1.68 -7.11
N ILE A 174 -6.23 -2.57 -8.09
CA ILE A 174 -5.15 -3.16 -8.86
C ILE A 174 -5.35 -2.94 -10.35
N GLY A 175 -4.31 -2.44 -11.01
CA GLY A 175 -4.21 -2.37 -12.46
C GLY A 175 -3.32 -3.49 -12.98
N ILE A 176 -3.74 -4.13 -14.05
CA ILE A 176 -3.05 -5.25 -14.66
C ILE A 176 -2.94 -5.00 -16.16
N GLU A 177 -1.73 -5.12 -16.68
CA GLU A 177 -1.52 -5.21 -18.12
C GLU A 177 -1.73 -6.66 -18.53
N ASP A 178 -2.88 -6.93 -19.11
CA ASP A 178 -3.26 -8.27 -19.51
C ASP A 178 -3.05 -8.45 -21.02
N GLN A 179 -2.18 -9.38 -21.37
CA GLN A 179 -2.03 -9.85 -22.76
C GLN A 179 -2.93 -11.08 -23.02
N GLU A 180 -3.54 -11.65 -22.00
CA GLU A 180 -4.41 -12.80 -22.13
C GLU A 180 -5.82 -12.37 -22.53
N LYS A 181 -6.31 -12.98 -23.61
CA LYS A 181 -7.69 -12.77 -24.10
C LYS A 181 -8.76 -13.37 -23.17
N ASP A 182 -8.36 -14.16 -22.18
CA ASP A 182 -9.29 -14.89 -21.32
C ASP A 182 -9.55 -14.14 -19.99
N LYS A 183 -10.61 -13.33 -20.03
CA LYS A 183 -11.16 -12.61 -18.90
C LYS A 183 -11.53 -13.53 -17.72
N SER A 184 -12.01 -14.73 -17.99
CA SER A 184 -12.49 -15.68 -16.98
C SER A 184 -11.35 -16.25 -16.15
N LEU A 185 -10.20 -16.46 -16.76
CA LEU A 185 -9.01 -16.98 -16.08
C LEU A 185 -8.42 -15.95 -15.09
N LEU A 186 -8.41 -14.68 -15.47
CA LEU A 186 -7.92 -13.60 -14.60
C LEU A 186 -8.82 -13.46 -13.36
N ILE A 187 -10.14 -13.43 -13.55
CA ILE A 187 -11.10 -13.35 -12.43
C ILE A 187 -10.94 -14.56 -11.51
N LYS A 188 -10.84 -15.77 -12.04
CA LYS A 188 -10.60 -16.99 -11.24
C LYS A 188 -9.32 -16.92 -10.40
N HIS A 189 -8.26 -16.28 -10.92
CA HIS A 189 -7.02 -16.11 -10.15
C HIS A 189 -7.16 -15.06 -9.04
N LEU A 190 -7.93 -14.00 -9.30
CA LEU A 190 -8.26 -12.99 -8.28
C LEU A 190 -9.13 -13.62 -7.18
N ASP A 191 -10.14 -14.41 -7.53
CA ASP A 191 -11.06 -15.06 -6.59
C ASP A 191 -10.39 -16.13 -5.71
N LYS A 192 -9.32 -16.78 -6.21
CA LYS A 192 -8.53 -17.74 -5.41
C LYS A 192 -7.92 -17.13 -4.15
N SER A 193 -7.80 -15.83 -4.08
CA SER A 193 -7.35 -15.12 -2.87
C SER A 193 -8.39 -15.10 -1.74
N GLY A 194 -9.60 -15.66 -1.96
CA GLY A 194 -10.72 -15.60 -1.02
C GLY A 194 -11.41 -14.24 -0.97
N THR A 195 -11.20 -13.43 -2.01
CA THR A 195 -11.66 -12.05 -2.11
C THR A 195 -12.42 -11.85 -3.41
N SER A 196 -13.55 -11.21 -3.35
CA SER A 196 -14.30 -10.84 -4.56
C SER A 196 -13.68 -9.58 -5.18
N PHE A 197 -13.43 -9.65 -6.49
CA PHE A 197 -12.97 -8.53 -7.28
C PHE A 197 -14.02 -8.09 -8.29
N ASN A 198 -14.23 -6.78 -8.38
CA ASN A 198 -15.08 -6.15 -9.38
C ASN A 198 -14.20 -5.45 -10.41
N GLU A 199 -14.49 -5.67 -11.69
CA GLU A 199 -13.79 -4.95 -12.75
C GLU A 199 -14.33 -3.53 -12.86
N GLU A 200 -13.43 -2.56 -12.85
CA GLU A 200 -13.72 -1.12 -12.89
C GLU A 200 -13.10 -0.43 -14.13
N THR A 201 -12.68 -1.18 -15.12
CA THR A 201 -12.04 -0.64 -16.34
C THR A 201 -12.93 0.34 -17.10
N SER A 202 -14.26 0.15 -17.05
CA SER A 202 -15.23 1.05 -17.67
C SER A 202 -15.61 2.25 -16.78
N ASN A 203 -15.20 2.27 -15.52
CA ASN A 203 -15.54 3.28 -14.54
C ASN A 203 -15.05 4.67 -14.97
N LYS A 204 -15.96 5.66 -14.88
CA LYS A 204 -15.65 7.04 -15.31
C LYS A 204 -14.54 7.68 -14.47
N ALA A 205 -14.50 7.43 -13.16
CA ALA A 205 -13.46 7.97 -12.31
C ALA A 205 -12.06 7.46 -12.71
N TYR A 206 -11.97 6.16 -13.07
CA TYR A 206 -10.72 5.62 -13.62
C TYR A 206 -10.33 6.33 -14.92
N LYS A 207 -11.27 6.45 -15.87
CA LYS A 207 -11.02 7.07 -17.18
C LYS A 207 -10.60 8.54 -17.10
N ASP A 208 -11.20 9.28 -16.18
CA ASP A 208 -10.96 10.71 -16.06
C ASP A 208 -9.66 11.05 -15.29
N PHE A 209 -9.27 10.20 -14.31
CA PHE A 209 -8.21 10.55 -13.36
C PHE A 209 -7.00 9.60 -13.35
N LEU A 210 -7.15 8.35 -13.77
CA LEU A 210 -6.10 7.33 -13.65
C LEU A 210 -5.63 6.73 -14.98
N LYS A 211 -6.43 6.89 -16.06
CA LYS A 211 -6.10 6.42 -17.40
C LYS A 211 -5.26 7.43 -18.17
#